data_01649259192050ab5154341cc351da7c
#
_entry.id   01649259192050ab5154341cc351da7c
#
_cell.length_a   1.000
_cell.length_b   1.000
_cell.length_c   1.000
_cell.angle_alpha   90.00
_cell.angle_beta   90.00
_cell.angle_gamma   90.00
#
_symmetry.space_group_name_H-M   'P 1'
#
loop_
_entity.id
_entity.type
_entity.pdbx_description
1 polymer ?
#
loop_
_entity_poly.entity_id
_entity_poly.type
_entity_poly.pdbx_seq_one_letter_code
_entity_poly.pdbx_strand_id
1 'polypeptide(L)'
;MKKVLVILVLLLSNGLSSQTSITKIIGDFKIIKIYNGINIELIRSDEQKIEITGEKAERVKVKNNNGTLKISLKFPDLSADGKVDIKLFYNKDINVIDGNEGATITGKEIDQLQLEVKAQERAFINLVIKTKHLKVRSSSGGIIKLTGSSKNQDVNLDLYGVYHGYGLKISENTSIKAGSGSKAEVNAGETLNAKVSFGGSIFYKGNPEVVKDKKVAGGIIKQMN
;
A
#
# COMPACT_ATOMS: atom_id res chain seq x y z
N MET A 1 1.20 28.04 71.12
CA MET A 1 0.26 27.63 70.09
C MET A 1 1.05 27.35 68.79
N LYS A 2 1.38 26.09 68.48
CA LYS A 2 2.13 25.67 67.26
C LYS A 2 1.13 25.39 66.15
N LYS A 3 1.19 26.17 65.05
CA LYS A 3 0.40 25.89 63.86
C LYS A 3 1.10 24.79 63.05
N VAL A 4 0.45 23.66 62.90
CA VAL A 4 0.88 22.56 62.01
C VAL A 4 0.37 22.89 60.62
N LEU A 5 1.29 23.16 59.71
CA LEU A 5 0.99 23.34 58.26
C LEU A 5 0.97 21.98 57.61
N VAL A 6 -0.23 21.48 57.27
CA VAL A 6 -0.40 20.22 56.51
C VAL A 6 -0.25 20.61 55.02
N ILE A 7 0.90 20.25 54.40
CA ILE A 7 1.12 20.34 52.95
C ILE A 7 0.51 19.10 52.34
N LEU A 8 -0.64 19.28 51.69
CA LEU A 8 -1.28 18.24 50.86
C LEU A 8 -0.56 18.21 49.49
N VAL A 9 0.37 17.27 49.36
CA VAL A 9 1.02 16.98 48.06
C VAL A 9 0.04 16.20 47.20
N LEU A 10 -0.65 16.88 46.29
CA LEU A 10 -1.41 16.25 45.18
C LEU A 10 -0.41 15.64 44.20
N LEU A 11 -0.17 14.35 44.31
CA LEU A 11 0.48 13.54 43.30
C LEU A 11 -0.48 13.44 42.09
N LEU A 12 -0.31 14.33 41.10
CA LEU A 12 -0.86 14.17 39.77
C LEU A 12 -0.17 12.98 39.11
N SER A 13 -0.71 11.79 39.31
CA SER A 13 -0.37 10.61 38.52
C SER A 13 -0.88 10.86 37.10
N ASN A 14 -0.03 11.47 36.26
CA ASN A 14 -0.20 11.38 34.83
C ASN A 14 -0.13 9.89 34.45
N GLY A 15 -1.28 9.27 34.23
CA GLY A 15 -1.38 7.96 33.67
C GLY A 15 -0.75 7.98 32.29
N LEU A 16 0.54 7.70 32.19
CA LEU A 16 1.19 7.33 30.95
C LEU A 16 0.50 6.05 30.49
N SER A 17 -0.45 6.16 29.57
CA SER A 17 -0.93 5.02 28.80
C SER A 17 0.29 4.45 28.10
N SER A 18 0.90 3.43 28.67
CA SER A 18 1.98 2.68 28.04
C SER A 18 1.39 2.02 26.80
N GLN A 19 1.62 2.63 25.65
CA GLN A 19 1.24 2.05 24.39
C GLN A 19 2.05 0.76 24.24
N THR A 20 1.38 -0.38 24.20
CA THR A 20 2.05 -1.68 24.04
C THR A 20 2.86 -1.64 22.73
N SER A 21 4.17 -1.79 22.83
CA SER A 21 5.08 -1.87 21.70
C SER A 21 5.74 -3.24 21.66
N ILE A 22 5.64 -3.93 20.55
CA ILE A 22 6.21 -5.26 20.32
C ILE A 22 7.20 -5.20 19.18
N THR A 23 8.46 -5.51 19.44
CA THR A 23 9.49 -5.61 18.40
C THR A 23 9.84 -7.08 18.17
N LYS A 24 9.94 -7.48 16.87
CA LYS A 24 10.36 -8.83 16.46
C LYS A 24 11.36 -8.74 15.33
N ILE A 25 12.41 -9.54 15.40
CA ILE A 25 13.29 -9.81 14.25
C ILE A 25 12.55 -10.78 13.33
N ILE A 26 12.60 -10.52 12.03
CA ILE A 26 11.95 -11.34 11.02
C ILE A 26 12.99 -11.82 10.01
N GLY A 27 12.85 -13.06 9.56
CA GLY A 27 13.70 -13.61 8.51
C GLY A 27 13.40 -13.03 7.13
N ASP A 28 14.22 -13.35 6.16
CA ASP A 28 14.13 -12.87 4.78
C ASP A 28 12.75 -13.13 4.17
N PHE A 29 12.25 -12.12 3.44
CA PHE A 29 11.01 -12.22 2.69
C PHE A 29 11.13 -11.44 1.36
N LYS A 30 10.32 -11.84 0.39
CA LYS A 30 10.18 -11.17 -0.91
C LYS A 30 8.74 -10.77 -1.20
N ILE A 31 7.80 -11.28 -0.42
CA ILE A 31 6.37 -11.03 -0.58
C ILE A 31 5.84 -10.61 0.78
N ILE A 32 5.10 -9.51 0.83
CA ILE A 32 4.33 -9.10 2.00
C ILE A 32 2.84 -9.14 1.70
N LYS A 33 2.06 -9.64 2.67
CA LYS A 33 0.60 -9.68 2.61
C LYS A 33 0.01 -9.15 3.91
N ILE A 34 -0.76 -8.07 3.82
CA ILE A 34 -1.34 -7.38 4.97
C ILE A 34 -2.86 -7.48 4.92
N TYR A 35 -3.48 -7.74 6.06
CA TYR A 35 -4.91 -8.01 6.21
C TYR A 35 -5.54 -7.24 7.37
N ASN A 36 -6.88 -7.33 7.46
CA ASN A 36 -7.68 -6.93 8.62
C ASN A 36 -7.58 -5.44 8.99
N GLY A 37 -7.48 -4.55 8.03
CA GLY A 37 -7.45 -3.11 8.31
C GLY A 37 -6.19 -2.64 9.06
N ILE A 38 -5.10 -3.40 9.03
CA ILE A 38 -3.83 -3.04 9.67
C ILE A 38 -3.15 -1.92 8.89
N ASN A 39 -2.65 -0.90 9.62
CA ASN A 39 -1.80 0.14 9.06
C ASN A 39 -0.33 -0.30 9.12
N ILE A 40 0.39 -0.18 8.01
CA ILE A 40 1.81 -0.50 7.96
C ILE A 40 2.60 0.52 7.15
N GLU A 41 3.75 0.94 7.70
CA GLU A 41 4.76 1.74 7.02
C GLU A 41 5.97 0.86 6.68
N LEU A 42 6.37 0.87 5.40
CA LEU A 42 7.57 0.19 4.90
C LEU A 42 8.75 1.14 4.97
N ILE A 43 9.82 0.74 5.66
CA ILE A 43 11.00 1.57 5.91
C ILE A 43 12.24 0.81 5.44
N ARG A 44 12.96 1.37 4.46
CA ARG A 44 14.27 0.82 4.07
C ARG A 44 15.26 1.02 5.21
N SER A 45 16.01 -0.03 5.58
CA SER A 45 16.91 -0.03 6.73
C SER A 45 17.99 -1.09 6.54
N ASP A 46 19.03 -1.06 7.33
CA ASP A 46 20.03 -2.14 7.39
C ASP A 46 19.55 -3.33 8.22
N GLU A 47 18.61 -3.08 9.15
CA GLU A 47 17.99 -4.12 9.98
C GLU A 47 16.67 -4.60 9.38
N GLN A 48 16.36 -5.87 9.65
CA GLN A 48 15.11 -6.49 9.24
C GLN A 48 14.28 -6.87 10.45
N LYS A 49 13.36 -5.98 10.83
CA LYS A 49 12.50 -6.11 12.01
C LYS A 49 11.11 -5.55 11.77
N ILE A 50 10.21 -5.88 12.66
CA ILE A 50 8.85 -5.32 12.72
C ILE A 50 8.63 -4.72 14.11
N GLU A 51 8.10 -3.51 14.15
CA GLU A 51 7.64 -2.83 15.35
C GLU A 51 6.12 -2.69 15.27
N ILE A 52 5.41 -3.16 16.26
CA ILE A 52 3.94 -3.22 16.31
C ILE A 52 3.49 -2.41 17.52
N THR A 53 2.62 -1.42 17.29
CA THR A 53 2.07 -0.57 18.34
C THR A 53 0.55 -0.50 18.26
N GLY A 54 -0.10 -0.05 19.34
CA GLY A 54 -1.54 0.14 19.41
C GLY A 54 -2.23 -0.83 20.38
N GLU A 55 -3.50 -0.58 20.67
CA GLU A 55 -4.28 -1.33 21.65
C GLU A 55 -4.40 -2.84 21.30
N LYS A 56 -4.42 -3.16 20.00
CA LYS A 56 -4.50 -4.55 19.53
C LYS A 56 -3.14 -5.13 19.11
N ALA A 57 -2.01 -4.56 19.53
CA ALA A 57 -0.67 -5.01 19.13
C ALA A 57 -0.43 -6.50 19.44
N GLU A 58 -0.86 -7.00 20.59
CA GLU A 58 -0.73 -8.41 20.97
C GLU A 58 -1.59 -9.37 20.16
N ARG A 59 -2.60 -8.84 19.50
CA ARG A 59 -3.49 -9.60 18.61
C ARG A 59 -2.89 -9.79 17.21
N VAL A 60 -1.79 -9.11 16.89
CA VAL A 60 -1.14 -9.23 15.58
C VAL A 60 -0.41 -10.56 15.46
N LYS A 61 -0.69 -11.25 14.37
CA LYS A 61 -0.05 -12.49 13.96
C LYS A 61 0.90 -12.20 12.81
N VAL A 62 2.18 -12.46 13.01
CA VAL A 62 3.22 -12.33 11.99
C VAL A 62 3.72 -13.73 11.65
N LYS A 63 3.64 -14.12 10.39
CA LYS A 63 4.15 -15.39 9.88
C LYS A 63 5.00 -15.15 8.65
N ASN A 64 6.19 -15.73 8.61
CA ASN A 64 7.02 -15.79 7.42
C ASN A 64 7.14 -17.26 6.98
N ASN A 65 6.53 -17.58 5.85
CA ASN A 65 6.57 -18.91 5.27
C ASN A 65 7.19 -18.83 3.87
N ASN A 66 8.33 -19.46 3.68
CA ASN A 66 9.03 -19.52 2.39
C ASN A 66 9.16 -18.13 1.70
N GLY A 67 9.58 -17.12 2.47
CA GLY A 67 9.77 -15.77 1.95
C GLY A 67 8.46 -14.97 1.73
N THR A 68 7.32 -15.47 2.20
CA THR A 68 6.05 -14.73 2.26
C THR A 68 5.75 -14.32 3.69
N LEU A 69 5.89 -13.03 3.97
CA LEU A 69 5.55 -12.42 5.24
C LEU A 69 4.06 -12.05 5.25
N LYS A 70 3.26 -12.80 6.02
CA LYS A 70 1.85 -12.54 6.24
C LYS A 70 1.64 -11.87 7.59
N ILE A 71 0.93 -10.73 7.60
CA ILE A 71 0.57 -9.98 8.80
C ILE A 71 -0.96 -9.86 8.84
N SER A 72 -1.56 -10.33 9.94
CA SER A 72 -3.01 -10.37 10.14
C SER A 72 -3.33 -10.32 11.62
N LEU A 73 -4.58 -10.23 11.99
CA LEU A 73 -5.03 -10.41 13.36
C LEU A 73 -5.24 -11.91 13.70
N LYS A 74 -5.22 -12.23 14.99
CA LYS A 74 -5.62 -13.53 15.53
C LYS A 74 -7.15 -13.55 15.66
N PHE A 75 -7.77 -14.67 15.32
CA PHE A 75 -9.20 -14.88 15.58
C PHE A 75 -9.51 -14.67 17.08
N PRO A 76 -10.64 -14.07 17.46
CA PRO A 76 -11.78 -13.68 16.64
C PRO A 76 -11.71 -12.26 16.04
N ASP A 77 -10.61 -11.52 16.19
CA ASP A 77 -10.52 -10.16 15.63
C ASP A 77 -10.50 -10.20 14.11
N LEU A 78 -11.43 -9.51 13.48
CA LEU A 78 -11.57 -9.41 12.03
C LEU A 78 -11.09 -8.06 11.47
N SER A 79 -10.97 -7.03 12.34
CA SER A 79 -10.50 -5.70 11.94
C SER A 79 -9.64 -5.05 13.02
N ALA A 80 -8.61 -4.34 12.59
CA ALA A 80 -7.75 -3.55 13.47
C ALA A 80 -8.46 -2.30 13.99
N ASP A 81 -9.43 -1.74 13.25
CA ASP A 81 -10.21 -0.54 13.59
C ASP A 81 -9.35 0.69 13.93
N GLY A 82 -8.20 0.85 13.24
CA GLY A 82 -7.24 1.90 13.54
C GLY A 82 -6.43 1.71 14.82
N LYS A 83 -6.48 0.53 15.45
CA LYS A 83 -5.84 0.21 16.74
C LYS A 83 -4.56 -0.60 16.61
N VAL A 84 -4.01 -0.68 15.41
CA VAL A 84 -2.73 -1.34 15.11
C VAL A 84 -1.97 -0.52 14.08
N ASP A 85 -0.79 -0.08 14.45
CA ASP A 85 0.19 0.55 13.58
C ASP A 85 1.48 -0.27 13.57
N ILE A 86 2.02 -0.49 12.38
CA ILE A 86 3.21 -1.31 12.18
C ILE A 86 4.26 -0.52 11.40
N LYS A 87 5.51 -0.59 11.87
CA LYS A 87 6.69 -0.23 11.08
C LYS A 87 7.42 -1.50 10.69
N LEU A 88 7.55 -1.72 9.38
CA LEU A 88 8.28 -2.86 8.82
C LEU A 88 9.59 -2.36 8.23
N PHE A 89 10.68 -2.68 8.91
CA PHE A 89 12.04 -2.38 8.46
C PHE A 89 12.53 -3.53 7.59
N TYR A 90 13.06 -3.20 6.40
CA TYR A 90 13.53 -4.20 5.43
C TYR A 90 14.82 -3.77 4.76
N ASN A 91 15.69 -4.74 4.42
CA ASN A 91 17.01 -4.52 3.81
C ASN A 91 17.18 -5.16 2.42
N LYS A 92 16.20 -5.95 1.97
CA LYS A 92 16.20 -6.63 0.66
C LYS A 92 14.98 -6.20 -0.16
N ASP A 93 15.06 -6.40 -1.48
CA ASP A 93 13.96 -6.08 -2.38
C ASP A 93 12.68 -6.89 -2.06
N ILE A 94 11.54 -6.20 -2.11
CA ILE A 94 10.22 -6.77 -1.90
C ILE A 94 9.54 -6.90 -3.26
N ASN A 95 9.46 -8.11 -3.80
CA ASN A 95 8.90 -8.33 -5.13
C ASN A 95 7.39 -8.08 -5.22
N VAL A 96 6.65 -8.37 -4.14
CA VAL A 96 5.19 -8.20 -4.09
C VAL A 96 4.76 -7.52 -2.80
N ILE A 97 4.00 -6.45 -2.93
CA ILE A 97 3.31 -5.75 -1.85
C ILE A 97 1.80 -5.95 -2.06
N ASP A 98 1.14 -6.68 -1.16
CA ASP A 98 -0.25 -7.12 -1.29
C ASP A 98 -1.07 -6.71 -0.06
N GLY A 99 -1.97 -5.74 -0.24
CA GLY A 99 -2.92 -5.26 0.77
C GLY A 99 -4.32 -5.84 0.54
N ASN A 100 -4.93 -6.33 1.61
CA ASN A 100 -6.23 -6.98 1.61
C ASN A 100 -7.08 -6.51 2.80
N GLU A 101 -8.39 -6.70 2.73
CA GLU A 101 -9.33 -6.50 3.87
C GLU A 101 -9.16 -5.14 4.54
N GLY A 102 -9.13 -4.07 3.74
CA GLY A 102 -9.03 -2.70 4.25
C GLY A 102 -7.65 -2.29 4.80
N ALA A 103 -6.61 -3.10 4.61
CA ALA A 103 -5.25 -2.75 5.05
C ALA A 103 -4.75 -1.46 4.40
N THR A 104 -3.97 -0.67 5.15
CA THR A 104 -3.30 0.53 4.65
C THR A 104 -1.79 0.30 4.62
N ILE A 105 -1.18 0.44 3.44
CA ILE A 105 0.26 0.26 3.26
C ILE A 105 0.87 1.56 2.73
N THR A 106 1.87 2.08 3.43
CA THR A 106 2.62 3.25 3.02
C THR A 106 4.11 2.93 2.92
N GLY A 107 4.84 3.68 2.12
CA GLY A 107 6.30 3.53 2.01
C GLY A 107 6.89 4.59 1.12
N LYS A 108 8.14 4.94 1.40
CA LYS A 108 8.94 5.88 0.63
C LYS A 108 10.21 5.20 0.17
N GLU A 109 10.78 5.70 -0.94
CA GLU A 109 12.11 5.30 -1.41
C GLU A 109 12.26 3.80 -1.74
N ILE A 110 11.21 3.19 -2.33
CA ILE A 110 11.30 1.82 -2.83
C ILE A 110 12.03 1.86 -4.18
N ASP A 111 13.35 1.66 -4.17
CA ASP A 111 14.21 1.64 -5.37
C ASP A 111 14.66 0.19 -5.65
N GLN A 112 14.12 -0.40 -6.72
CA GLN A 112 14.41 -1.77 -7.12
C GLN A 112 14.03 -2.05 -8.58
N LEU A 113 14.52 -3.15 -9.15
CA LEU A 113 14.29 -3.46 -10.57
C LEU A 113 12.83 -3.79 -10.88
N GLN A 114 12.18 -4.57 -10.03
CA GLN A 114 10.83 -5.10 -10.27
C GLN A 114 9.97 -4.96 -9.02
N LEU A 115 8.72 -4.56 -9.20
CA LEU A 115 7.74 -4.49 -8.12
C LEU A 115 6.35 -4.86 -8.63
N GLU A 116 5.63 -5.69 -7.90
CA GLU A 116 4.20 -5.88 -8.06
C GLU A 116 3.46 -5.31 -6.84
N VAL A 117 2.50 -4.42 -7.09
CA VAL A 117 1.64 -3.81 -6.06
C VAL A 117 0.21 -4.28 -6.27
N LYS A 118 -0.39 -4.85 -5.22
CA LYS A 118 -1.74 -5.40 -5.24
C LYS A 118 -2.58 -4.82 -4.11
N ALA A 119 -3.77 -4.31 -4.44
CA ALA A 119 -4.76 -3.87 -3.46
C ALA A 119 -6.10 -4.52 -3.76
N GLN A 120 -6.65 -5.20 -2.77
CA GLN A 120 -7.92 -5.91 -2.87
C GLN A 120 -8.78 -5.61 -1.64
N GLU A 121 -10.11 -5.80 -1.78
CA GLU A 121 -11.05 -5.72 -0.66
C GLU A 121 -10.89 -4.42 0.15
N ARG A 122 -10.96 -3.29 -0.59
CA ARG A 122 -10.84 -1.92 -0.04
C ARG A 122 -9.51 -1.57 0.62
N ALA A 123 -8.45 -2.35 0.38
CA ALA A 123 -7.12 -1.97 0.83
C ALA A 123 -6.65 -0.68 0.15
N PHE A 124 -5.85 0.10 0.86
CA PHE A 124 -5.22 1.33 0.37
C PHE A 124 -3.70 1.23 0.39
N ILE A 125 -3.06 1.49 -0.75
CA ILE A 125 -1.60 1.46 -0.87
C ILE A 125 -1.11 2.79 -1.42
N ASN A 126 -0.18 3.46 -0.72
CA ASN A 126 0.43 4.72 -1.15
C ASN A 126 1.96 4.64 -1.04
N LEU A 127 2.64 4.59 -2.20
CA LEU A 127 4.09 4.38 -2.25
C LEU A 127 4.79 5.41 -3.14
N VAL A 128 6.04 5.74 -2.75
CA VAL A 128 7.00 6.44 -3.62
C VAL A 128 8.01 5.42 -4.12
N ILE A 129 8.07 5.22 -5.44
CA ILE A 129 8.84 4.14 -6.05
C ILE A 129 9.78 4.62 -7.15
N LYS A 130 10.86 3.87 -7.36
CA LYS A 130 11.71 3.94 -8.54
C LYS A 130 11.99 2.51 -9.00
N THR A 131 11.46 2.14 -10.18
CA THR A 131 11.56 0.77 -10.69
C THR A 131 11.89 0.74 -12.18
N LYS A 132 12.25 -0.43 -12.69
CA LYS A 132 12.32 -0.66 -14.12
C LYS A 132 11.03 -1.30 -14.64
N HIS A 133 10.48 -2.26 -13.90
CA HIS A 133 9.27 -2.98 -14.26
C HIS A 133 8.26 -2.96 -13.11
N LEU A 134 7.12 -2.34 -13.34
CA LEU A 134 6.05 -2.23 -12.37
C LEU A 134 4.83 -3.04 -12.85
N LYS A 135 4.26 -3.84 -11.93
CA LYS A 135 2.91 -4.41 -12.09
C LYS A 135 1.97 -3.84 -11.05
N VAL A 136 0.79 -3.41 -11.46
CA VAL A 136 -0.26 -2.87 -10.59
C VAL A 136 -1.52 -3.70 -10.77
N ARG A 137 -2.06 -4.20 -9.66
CA ARG A 137 -3.30 -4.96 -9.63
C ARG A 137 -4.23 -4.36 -8.59
N SER A 138 -5.41 -3.94 -8.99
CA SER A 138 -6.42 -3.49 -8.01
C SER A 138 -7.78 -4.06 -8.34
N SER A 139 -8.46 -4.59 -7.33
CA SER A 139 -9.80 -5.17 -7.46
C SER A 139 -10.63 -5.00 -6.19
N SER A 140 -11.94 -5.29 -6.28
CA SER A 140 -12.86 -5.27 -5.13
C SER A 140 -12.77 -3.97 -4.31
N GLY A 141 -12.73 -2.82 -5.01
CA GLY A 141 -12.63 -1.50 -4.39
C GLY A 141 -11.26 -1.16 -3.79
N GLY A 142 -10.20 -1.93 -4.07
CA GLY A 142 -8.84 -1.57 -3.69
C GLY A 142 -8.38 -0.28 -4.35
N ILE A 143 -7.51 0.48 -3.68
CA ILE A 143 -6.99 1.77 -4.14
C ILE A 143 -5.47 1.76 -4.07
N ILE A 144 -4.82 2.07 -5.19
CA ILE A 144 -3.36 2.20 -5.27
C ILE A 144 -3.01 3.61 -5.74
N LYS A 145 -2.13 4.29 -4.98
CA LYS A 145 -1.53 5.56 -5.35
C LYS A 145 -0.03 5.41 -5.43
N LEU A 146 0.55 5.68 -6.60
CA LEU A 146 1.99 5.62 -6.81
C LEU A 146 2.54 6.94 -7.32
N THR A 147 3.72 7.29 -6.82
CA THR A 147 4.50 8.45 -7.29
C THR A 147 5.95 8.04 -7.51
N GLY A 148 6.73 8.86 -8.22
CA GLY A 148 8.13 8.59 -8.54
C GLY A 148 8.34 8.24 -10.01
N SER A 149 9.01 7.11 -10.32
CA SER A 149 9.30 6.74 -11.70
C SER A 149 9.35 5.23 -11.96
N SER A 150 9.03 4.84 -13.20
CA SER A 150 9.29 3.49 -13.72
C SER A 150 9.58 3.57 -15.21
N LYS A 151 10.31 2.59 -15.76
CA LYS A 151 10.44 2.48 -17.22
C LYS A 151 9.16 1.95 -17.85
N ASN A 152 8.64 0.86 -17.30
CA ASN A 152 7.47 0.16 -17.83
C ASN A 152 6.44 -0.10 -16.73
N GLN A 153 5.17 0.03 -17.04
CA GLN A 153 4.08 -0.39 -16.17
C GLN A 153 3.06 -1.29 -16.87
N ASP A 154 2.61 -2.32 -16.16
CA ASP A 154 1.48 -3.20 -16.53
C ASP A 154 0.41 -3.09 -15.46
N VAL A 155 -0.72 -2.46 -15.81
CA VAL A 155 -1.82 -2.16 -14.89
C VAL A 155 -3.04 -3.02 -15.25
N ASN A 156 -3.60 -3.72 -14.27
CA ASN A 156 -4.83 -4.48 -14.43
C ASN A 156 -5.79 -4.16 -13.28
N LEU A 157 -6.91 -3.53 -13.63
CA LEU A 157 -7.93 -3.12 -12.68
C LEU A 157 -9.26 -3.80 -12.99
N ASP A 158 -9.95 -4.27 -11.96
CA ASP A 158 -11.26 -4.87 -12.08
C ASP A 158 -12.12 -4.60 -10.83
N LEU A 159 -13.43 -4.87 -10.91
CA LEU A 159 -14.34 -4.80 -9.75
C LEU A 159 -14.15 -3.52 -8.92
N TYR A 160 -14.31 -2.33 -9.57
CA TYR A 160 -14.18 -1.02 -8.92
C TYR A 160 -12.78 -0.71 -8.34
N GLY A 161 -11.73 -1.43 -8.76
CA GLY A 161 -10.36 -1.10 -8.39
C GLY A 161 -9.94 0.27 -8.92
N VAL A 162 -9.15 1.02 -8.15
CA VAL A 162 -8.72 2.38 -8.49
C VAL A 162 -7.19 2.48 -8.50
N TYR A 163 -6.66 3.15 -9.51
CA TYR A 163 -5.25 3.46 -9.60
C TYR A 163 -5.01 4.95 -9.87
N HIS A 164 -4.30 5.61 -8.95
CA HIS A 164 -3.84 6.99 -9.05
C HIS A 164 -2.34 7.01 -9.37
N GLY A 165 -2.00 7.05 -10.65
CA GLY A 165 -0.63 7.01 -11.17
C GLY A 165 -0.18 8.27 -11.89
N TYR A 166 -0.89 9.40 -11.82
CA TYR A 166 -0.44 10.64 -12.47
C TYR A 166 0.91 11.15 -11.96
N GLY A 167 1.25 10.89 -10.70
CA GLY A 167 2.53 11.26 -10.10
C GLY A 167 3.68 10.31 -10.39
N LEU A 168 3.42 9.20 -11.12
CA LEU A 168 4.43 8.23 -11.50
C LEU A 168 4.85 8.48 -12.96
N LYS A 169 6.08 8.95 -13.19
CA LYS A 169 6.63 9.13 -14.53
C LYS A 169 6.99 7.80 -15.16
N ILE A 170 6.43 7.50 -16.33
CA ILE A 170 6.80 6.33 -17.13
C ILE A 170 7.63 6.80 -18.31
N SER A 171 8.79 6.18 -18.54
CA SER A 171 9.66 6.57 -19.66
C SER A 171 9.42 5.79 -20.93
N GLU A 172 8.99 4.53 -20.85
CA GLU A 172 8.86 3.65 -22.02
C GLU A 172 7.39 3.21 -22.23
N ASN A 173 6.97 2.09 -21.65
CA ASN A 173 5.71 1.45 -22.00
C ASN A 173 4.67 1.50 -20.89
N THR A 174 3.44 1.85 -21.23
CA THR A 174 2.25 1.72 -20.41
C THR A 174 1.27 0.74 -21.04
N SER A 175 1.07 -0.42 -20.41
CA SER A 175 -0.02 -1.35 -20.72
C SER A 175 -1.06 -1.30 -19.62
N ILE A 176 -2.33 -1.07 -19.97
CA ILE A 176 -3.37 -0.88 -18.97
C ILE A 176 -4.69 -1.50 -19.40
N LYS A 177 -5.29 -2.25 -18.46
CA LYS A 177 -6.64 -2.80 -18.59
C LYS A 177 -7.48 -2.34 -17.40
N ALA A 178 -8.67 -1.78 -17.70
CA ALA A 178 -9.63 -1.36 -16.71
C ALA A 178 -11.01 -1.93 -17.05
N GLY A 179 -11.53 -2.79 -16.18
CA GLY A 179 -12.82 -3.45 -16.34
C GLY A 179 -13.79 -3.16 -15.19
N SER A 180 -15.03 -3.60 -15.34
CA SER A 180 -16.04 -3.65 -14.26
C SER A 180 -16.09 -2.39 -13.37
N GLY A 181 -16.28 -1.21 -14.00
CA GLY A 181 -16.39 0.07 -13.28
C GLY A 181 -15.10 0.58 -12.63
N SER A 182 -13.96 -0.03 -12.90
CA SER A 182 -12.66 0.43 -12.36
C SER A 182 -12.17 1.72 -13.00
N LYS A 183 -11.27 2.43 -12.31
CA LYS A 183 -10.73 3.72 -12.75
C LYS A 183 -9.21 3.76 -12.67
N ALA A 184 -8.57 4.16 -13.76
CA ALA A 184 -7.14 4.40 -13.82
C ALA A 184 -6.82 5.83 -14.21
N GLU A 185 -5.84 6.40 -13.53
CA GLU A 185 -5.18 7.67 -13.86
C GLU A 185 -3.70 7.40 -14.04
N VAL A 186 -3.14 7.59 -15.23
CA VAL A 186 -1.76 7.25 -15.54
C VAL A 186 -1.03 8.38 -16.24
N ASN A 187 0.29 8.43 -16.06
CA ASN A 187 1.19 9.21 -16.87
C ASN A 187 1.86 8.26 -17.86
N ALA A 188 1.53 8.37 -19.17
CA ALA A 188 2.03 7.47 -20.19
C ALA A 188 3.42 7.92 -20.68
N GLY A 189 4.30 6.95 -20.94
CA GLY A 189 5.60 7.15 -21.58
C GLY A 189 5.48 7.20 -23.11
N GLU A 190 6.45 6.60 -23.82
CA GLU A 190 6.47 6.56 -25.29
C GLU A 190 5.30 5.78 -25.89
N THR A 191 4.90 4.68 -25.26
CA THR A 191 3.83 3.82 -25.76
C THR A 191 2.70 3.66 -24.74
N LEU A 192 1.46 3.85 -25.19
CA LEU A 192 0.25 3.55 -24.44
C LEU A 192 -0.56 2.43 -25.12
N ASN A 193 -0.78 1.31 -24.42
CA ASN A 193 -1.72 0.26 -24.81
C ASN A 193 -2.85 0.21 -23.77
N ALA A 194 -4.00 0.79 -24.09
CA ALA A 194 -5.11 0.97 -23.18
C ALA A 194 -6.33 0.12 -23.59
N LYS A 195 -6.87 -0.67 -22.69
CA LYS A 195 -8.10 -1.44 -22.91
C LYS A 195 -9.09 -1.19 -21.78
N VAL A 196 -10.31 -0.81 -22.13
CA VAL A 196 -11.43 -0.74 -21.19
C VAL A 196 -12.51 -1.75 -21.54
N SER A 197 -13.21 -2.25 -20.51
CA SER A 197 -14.35 -3.14 -20.65
C SER A 197 -15.37 -2.90 -19.53
N PHE A 198 -16.64 -3.17 -19.80
CA PHE A 198 -17.72 -3.14 -18.80
C PHE A 198 -17.74 -1.88 -17.92
N GLY A 199 -17.67 -0.69 -18.55
CA GLY A 199 -17.73 0.59 -17.85
C GLY A 199 -16.45 1.05 -17.18
N GLY A 200 -15.32 0.41 -17.44
CA GLY A 200 -14.01 0.87 -16.96
C GLY A 200 -13.61 2.23 -17.53
N SER A 201 -12.73 2.96 -16.86
CA SER A 201 -12.27 4.29 -17.26
C SER A 201 -10.76 4.43 -17.13
N ILE A 202 -10.13 4.94 -18.19
CA ILE A 202 -8.70 5.24 -18.22
C ILE A 202 -8.53 6.72 -18.60
N PHE A 203 -7.89 7.48 -17.72
CA PHE A 203 -7.48 8.85 -17.93
C PHE A 203 -5.95 8.91 -17.98
N TYR A 204 -5.37 9.42 -19.05
CA TYR A 204 -3.92 9.48 -19.17
C TYR A 204 -3.40 10.88 -19.43
N LYS A 205 -2.22 11.18 -18.91
CA LYS A 205 -1.38 12.34 -19.21
C LYS A 205 -0.15 11.90 -19.99
N GLY A 206 0.59 12.86 -20.51
CA GLY A 206 1.77 12.62 -21.36
C GLY A 206 1.44 12.67 -22.85
N ASN A 207 2.47 12.56 -23.67
CA ASN A 207 2.38 12.62 -25.13
C ASN A 207 3.01 11.35 -25.74
N PRO A 208 2.36 10.18 -25.59
CA PRO A 208 2.89 8.94 -26.16
C PRO A 208 2.94 9.02 -27.68
N GLU A 209 4.05 8.56 -28.27
CA GLU A 209 4.24 8.49 -29.72
C GLU A 209 3.31 7.44 -30.35
N VAL A 210 3.04 6.36 -29.60
CA VAL A 210 2.16 5.27 -30.04
C VAL A 210 1.02 5.08 -29.05
N VAL A 211 -0.22 5.26 -29.52
CA VAL A 211 -1.44 4.99 -28.76
C VAL A 211 -2.21 3.85 -29.40
N LYS A 212 -2.41 2.76 -28.67
CA LYS A 212 -3.32 1.66 -29.03
C LYS A 212 -4.43 1.60 -27.99
N ASP A 213 -5.66 1.89 -28.39
CA ASP A 213 -6.81 1.84 -27.49
C ASP A 213 -7.86 0.85 -27.97
N LYS A 214 -8.54 0.21 -27.01
CA LYS A 214 -9.63 -0.71 -27.28
C LYS A 214 -10.74 -0.56 -26.24
N LYS A 215 -11.97 -0.41 -26.70
CA LYS A 215 -13.17 -0.37 -25.86
C LYS A 215 -14.04 -1.60 -26.14
N VAL A 216 -14.47 -2.29 -25.08
CA VAL A 216 -15.32 -3.49 -25.16
C VAL A 216 -16.48 -3.33 -24.16
N ALA A 217 -17.70 -3.40 -24.63
CA ALA A 217 -18.90 -3.23 -23.80
C ALA A 217 -18.90 -1.93 -22.95
N GLY A 218 -18.58 -0.80 -23.60
CA GLY A 218 -18.56 0.52 -22.97
C GLY A 218 -17.26 0.83 -22.22
N GLY A 219 -17.15 2.08 -21.76
CA GLY A 219 -16.01 2.59 -21.03
C GLY A 219 -15.39 3.85 -21.63
N ILE A 220 -14.45 4.47 -20.92
CA ILE A 220 -13.85 5.75 -21.27
C ILE A 220 -12.33 5.59 -21.35
N ILE A 221 -11.74 6.05 -22.46
CA ILE A 221 -10.30 6.31 -22.56
C ILE A 221 -10.16 7.75 -23.01
N LYS A 222 -9.49 8.60 -22.20
CA LYS A 222 -9.38 10.03 -22.42
C LYS A 222 -8.02 10.57 -22.03
N GLN A 223 -7.41 11.36 -22.91
CA GLN A 223 -6.23 12.17 -22.58
C GLN A 223 -6.67 13.38 -21.75
N MET A 224 -5.88 13.70 -20.75
CA MET A 224 -6.07 14.83 -19.85
C MET A 224 -4.87 15.79 -20.00
N ASN A 225 -5.13 17.07 -19.86
CA ASN A 225 -4.10 18.11 -19.91
C ASN A 225 -3.25 18.13 -18.63
#